data_2857cf7e37632d0858c5fd95114e5917
#
_entry.id   2857cf7e37632d0858c5fd95114e5917
#
_cell.length_a   1.000
_cell.length_b   1.000
_cell.length_c   1.000
_cell.angle_alpha   90.00
_cell.angle_beta   90.00
_cell.angle_gamma   90.00
#
_symmetry.space_group_name_H-M   'P 1'
#
loop_
_entity.id
_entity.type
_entity.pdbx_description
1 polymer ?
#
loop_
_entity_poly.entity_id
_entity_poly.type
_entity_poly.pdbx_seq_one_letter_code
_entity_poly.pdbx_strand_id
1 'polypeptide(L)'
;SVFCVDPGTSLTEMSHVYIQNRNGLPTNNYPEMIVRIGRSEIWEWRLGVNYSVGSQGNVVTSVEAGELPEGGHTLYESNFLYGFKLATSQQDGMIPESCFIMEATTPMYGEEFGTEPVATAVFGWKFPGEWRCDAAIRYAYAQDATQWFSRWGPSVVIRYPITQRWEIHTEYFGTFTDGLADDVNRPFFSPGTHIVLGKNMEIGLRVGWGLTQDAANFFSDAGLAIRF
;
A
#
# COMPACT_ATOMS: atom_id res chain seq x y z
N SER A 1 -6.28 5.99 3.30
CA SER A 1 -7.31 6.90 3.86
C SER A 1 -8.37 6.14 4.64
N VAL A 2 -9.02 6.78 5.59
CA VAL A 2 -10.10 6.21 6.41
C VAL A 2 -11.45 6.14 5.69
N PHE A 3 -11.67 6.90 4.61
CA PHE A 3 -12.97 6.99 3.93
C PHE A 3 -13.30 5.73 3.12
N CYS A 4 -14.56 5.30 3.21
CA CYS A 4 -15.16 4.41 2.23
C CYS A 4 -15.59 5.19 0.98
N VAL A 5 -15.66 4.49 -0.15
CA VAL A 5 -16.21 5.02 -1.40
C VAL A 5 -17.72 5.20 -1.24
N ASP A 6 -18.27 6.27 -1.81
CA ASP A 6 -19.69 6.60 -1.70
C ASP A 6 -20.59 5.43 -2.18
N PRO A 7 -21.74 5.21 -1.55
CA PRO A 7 -22.64 4.14 -1.94
C PRO A 7 -23.05 4.21 -3.39
N GLY A 8 -22.98 3.08 -4.10
CA GLY A 8 -23.36 2.99 -5.52
C GLY A 8 -22.33 3.52 -6.51
N THR A 9 -21.15 3.94 -6.02
CA THR A 9 -20.02 4.34 -6.87
C THR A 9 -18.87 3.35 -6.77
N SER A 10 -17.94 3.41 -7.72
CA SER A 10 -16.68 2.68 -7.65
C SER A 10 -15.50 3.61 -7.89
N LEU A 11 -14.38 3.28 -7.28
CA LEU A 11 -13.10 3.96 -7.46
C LEU A 11 -12.08 2.92 -7.93
N THR A 12 -11.50 3.14 -9.10
CA THR A 12 -10.39 2.34 -9.60
C THR A 12 -9.11 3.14 -9.44
N GLU A 13 -8.18 2.58 -8.69
CA GLU A 13 -6.83 3.11 -8.49
C GLU A 13 -5.85 2.17 -9.19
N MET A 14 -4.96 2.71 -10.02
CA MET A 14 -3.91 1.94 -10.69
C MET A 14 -2.60 2.72 -10.67
N SER A 15 -1.49 2.01 -10.54
CA SER A 15 -0.17 2.63 -10.56
C SER A 15 0.87 1.78 -11.26
N HIS A 16 1.98 2.45 -11.60
CA HIS A 16 3.25 1.84 -11.95
C HIS A 16 4.27 2.21 -10.88
N VAL A 17 4.87 1.19 -10.27
CA VAL A 17 5.94 1.35 -9.29
C VAL A 17 7.24 0.84 -9.87
N TYR A 18 8.26 1.70 -9.90
CA TYR A 18 9.64 1.34 -10.19
C TYR A 18 10.43 1.32 -8.89
N ILE A 19 11.15 0.23 -8.64
CA ILE A 19 11.92 0.02 -7.41
C ILE A 19 13.38 -0.26 -7.80
N GLN A 20 14.28 0.60 -7.39
CA GLN A 20 15.71 0.36 -7.49
C GLN A 20 16.18 -0.44 -6.28
N ASN A 21 16.27 -1.74 -6.44
CA ASN A 21 16.78 -2.65 -5.42
C ASN A 21 18.25 -2.33 -5.09
N ARG A 22 18.70 -2.62 -3.86
CA ARG A 22 20.14 -2.43 -3.50
C ARG A 22 21.02 -3.42 -4.24
N ASN A 23 20.51 -4.63 -4.40
CA ASN A 23 21.19 -5.72 -5.08
C ASN A 23 20.28 -6.26 -6.19
N GLY A 24 20.87 -6.67 -7.31
CA GLY A 24 20.16 -7.24 -8.42
C GLY A 24 19.49 -6.24 -9.36
N LEU A 25 18.56 -6.73 -10.17
CA LEU A 25 17.82 -5.94 -11.14
C LEU A 25 16.73 -5.09 -10.46
N PRO A 26 16.38 -3.93 -11.01
CA PRO A 26 15.24 -3.18 -10.52
C PRO A 26 13.94 -3.98 -10.69
N THR A 27 12.98 -3.72 -9.83
CA THR A 27 11.63 -4.28 -9.92
C THR A 27 10.67 -3.24 -10.50
N ASN A 28 9.84 -3.69 -11.44
CA ASN A 28 8.71 -2.94 -11.96
C ASN A 28 7.43 -3.66 -11.56
N ASN A 29 6.49 -2.94 -10.98
CA ASN A 29 5.16 -3.43 -10.67
C ASN A 29 4.15 -2.68 -11.54
N TYR A 30 3.47 -3.41 -12.43
CA TYR A 30 2.45 -2.85 -13.33
C TYR A 30 1.58 -3.95 -13.96
N PRO A 31 0.25 -3.83 -13.81
CA PRO A 31 -0.42 -2.83 -12.98
C PRO A 31 -0.33 -3.18 -11.50
N GLU A 32 -0.25 -2.18 -10.63
CA GLU A 32 -0.77 -2.30 -9.29
C GLU A 32 -2.15 -1.66 -9.30
N MET A 33 -3.20 -2.45 -9.19
CA MET A 33 -4.56 -1.98 -9.38
C MET A 33 -5.48 -2.45 -8.25
N ILE A 34 -6.32 -1.54 -7.79
CA ILE A 34 -7.39 -1.84 -6.86
C ILE A 34 -8.70 -1.19 -7.30
N VAL A 35 -9.78 -1.96 -7.24
CA VAL A 35 -11.16 -1.48 -7.45
C VAL A 35 -11.86 -1.50 -6.09
N ARG A 36 -12.37 -0.34 -5.69
CA ARG A 36 -13.11 -0.14 -4.45
C ARG A 36 -14.56 0.15 -4.81
N ILE A 37 -15.50 -0.58 -4.23
CA ILE A 37 -16.93 -0.52 -4.56
C ILE A 37 -17.70 -0.14 -3.29
N GLY A 38 -18.26 1.06 -3.25
CA GLY A 38 -19.05 1.56 -2.14
C GLY A 38 -20.40 0.84 -2.03
N ARG A 39 -20.68 0.27 -0.86
CA ARG A 39 -21.95 -0.42 -0.56
C ARG A 39 -22.80 0.36 0.42
N SER A 40 -22.17 1.08 1.33
CA SER A 40 -22.81 2.00 2.27
C SER A 40 -21.80 3.06 2.68
N GLU A 41 -22.21 4.04 3.48
CA GLU A 41 -21.32 5.09 4.03
C GLU A 41 -20.16 4.52 4.88
N ILE A 42 -20.34 3.32 5.41
CA ILE A 42 -19.36 2.68 6.29
C ILE A 42 -18.71 1.42 5.71
N TRP A 43 -19.11 0.97 4.50
CA TRP A 43 -18.67 -0.30 3.94
C TRP A 43 -18.34 -0.21 2.46
N GLU A 44 -17.17 -0.73 2.07
CA GLU A 44 -16.78 -0.95 0.67
C GLU A 44 -16.15 -2.34 0.46
N TRP A 45 -16.34 -2.88 -0.74
CA TRP A 45 -15.57 -4.02 -1.23
C TRP A 45 -14.28 -3.54 -1.88
N ARG A 46 -13.25 -4.40 -1.83
CA ARG A 46 -11.93 -4.15 -2.38
C ARG A 46 -11.49 -5.36 -3.19
N LEU A 47 -11.11 -5.15 -4.44
CA LEU A 47 -10.58 -6.16 -5.34
C LEU A 47 -9.34 -5.58 -6.01
N GLY A 48 -8.25 -6.33 -6.03
CA GLY A 48 -6.99 -5.83 -6.58
C GLY A 48 -6.21 -6.90 -7.31
N VAL A 49 -5.32 -6.45 -8.18
CA VAL A 49 -4.32 -7.29 -8.85
C VAL A 49 -3.02 -6.52 -8.92
N ASN A 50 -1.92 -7.23 -8.85
CA ASN A 50 -0.60 -6.70 -9.17
C ASN A 50 0.15 -7.63 -10.10
N TYR A 51 1.17 -7.10 -10.77
CA TYR A 51 2.13 -7.87 -11.53
C TYR A 51 3.50 -7.23 -11.37
N SER A 52 4.43 -7.98 -10.80
CA SER A 52 5.80 -7.53 -10.49
C SER A 52 6.82 -8.31 -11.32
N VAL A 53 7.81 -7.60 -11.85
CA VAL A 53 8.94 -8.18 -12.58
C VAL A 53 10.23 -7.54 -12.10
N GLY A 54 11.17 -8.34 -11.60
CA GLY A 54 12.47 -7.84 -11.11
C GLY A 54 13.25 -8.87 -10.36
N SER A 55 14.24 -8.47 -9.59
CA SER A 55 15.02 -9.38 -8.73
C SER A 55 14.39 -9.57 -7.34
N GLN A 56 13.35 -8.83 -7.01
CA GLN A 56 12.58 -8.93 -5.77
C GLN A 56 11.12 -8.67 -6.10
N GLY A 57 10.20 -9.14 -5.25
CA GLY A 57 8.81 -8.74 -5.30
C GLY A 57 8.60 -7.25 -5.00
N ASN A 58 7.36 -6.79 -4.97
CA ASN A 58 7.04 -5.41 -4.65
C ASN A 58 7.19 -5.13 -3.14
N VAL A 59 8.39 -4.81 -2.71
CA VAL A 59 8.74 -4.53 -1.31
C VAL A 59 8.29 -3.15 -0.82
N VAL A 60 7.67 -2.34 -1.66
CA VAL A 60 7.25 -0.96 -1.34
C VAL A 60 5.77 -0.87 -1.04
N THR A 61 4.93 -1.37 -1.93
CA THR A 61 3.47 -1.23 -1.81
C THR A 61 2.77 -2.52 -1.42
N SER A 62 3.38 -3.65 -1.74
CA SER A 62 2.91 -4.97 -1.37
C SER A 62 3.22 -5.30 0.09
N VAL A 63 2.48 -6.25 0.62
CA VAL A 63 2.74 -6.83 1.93
C VAL A 63 3.90 -7.82 1.87
N GLU A 64 4.43 -8.10 0.71
CA GLU A 64 5.44 -9.14 0.49
C GLU A 64 6.80 -8.74 1.06
N ALA A 65 7.33 -9.61 1.91
CA ALA A 65 8.73 -9.62 2.27
C ALA A 65 9.38 -10.76 1.47
N GLY A 66 9.49 -10.59 0.15
CA GLY A 66 10.12 -11.61 -0.67
C GLY A 66 11.57 -11.83 -0.23
N GLU A 67 11.96 -13.07 -0.05
CA GLU A 67 13.37 -13.44 0.03
C GLU A 67 14.04 -13.09 -1.31
N LEU A 68 15.31 -12.68 -1.22
CA LEU A 68 16.12 -12.50 -2.41
C LEU A 68 16.32 -13.88 -3.06
N PRO A 69 15.94 -14.06 -4.33
CA PRO A 69 16.29 -15.31 -5.00
C PRO A 69 17.81 -15.41 -5.04
N GLU A 70 18.35 -16.49 -4.53
CA GLU A 70 19.75 -16.81 -4.71
C GLU A 70 20.02 -16.98 -6.21
N GLY A 71 20.96 -16.23 -6.74
CA GLY A 71 21.48 -16.42 -8.10
C GLY A 71 21.05 -15.41 -9.16
N GLY A 72 20.41 -14.30 -8.83
CA GLY A 72 20.17 -13.19 -9.78
C GLY A 72 19.13 -13.47 -10.85
N HIS A 73 18.21 -14.40 -10.62
CA HIS A 73 17.09 -14.69 -11.52
C HIS A 73 16.05 -13.57 -11.50
N THR A 74 15.39 -13.34 -12.61
CA THR A 74 14.24 -12.44 -12.68
C THR A 74 13.01 -13.14 -12.13
N LEU A 75 12.39 -12.55 -11.10
CA LEU A 75 11.10 -12.96 -10.57
C LEU A 75 9.97 -12.38 -11.41
N TYR A 76 8.89 -13.16 -11.53
CA TYR A 76 7.62 -12.76 -12.11
C TYR A 76 6.54 -13.17 -11.12
N GLU A 77 5.88 -12.18 -10.51
CA GLU A 77 4.86 -12.42 -9.49
C GLU A 77 3.56 -11.73 -9.85
N SER A 78 2.45 -12.35 -9.54
CA SER A 78 1.13 -11.77 -9.69
C SER A 78 0.21 -12.27 -8.60
N ASN A 79 -0.50 -11.34 -7.97
CA ASN A 79 -1.38 -11.61 -6.85
C ASN A 79 -2.78 -11.05 -7.09
N PHE A 80 -3.77 -11.77 -6.59
CA PHE A 80 -5.14 -11.31 -6.47
C PHE A 80 -5.46 -10.94 -5.02
N LEU A 81 -5.87 -9.69 -4.82
CA LEU A 81 -6.29 -9.17 -3.54
C LEU A 81 -7.82 -9.04 -3.51
N TYR A 82 -8.43 -9.47 -2.42
CA TYR A 82 -9.86 -9.31 -2.21
C TYR A 82 -10.16 -9.09 -0.74
N GLY A 83 -11.17 -8.28 -0.47
CA GLY A 83 -11.50 -7.96 0.90
C GLY A 83 -12.55 -6.85 1.02
N PHE A 84 -12.57 -6.25 2.20
CA PHE A 84 -13.49 -5.17 2.51
C PHE A 84 -12.87 -4.16 3.46
N LYS A 85 -13.48 -3.00 3.52
CA LYS A 85 -13.17 -1.95 4.49
C LYS A 85 -14.44 -1.53 5.21
N LEU A 86 -14.30 -1.32 6.51
CA LEU A 86 -15.37 -0.89 7.41
C LEU A 86 -14.92 0.36 8.17
N ALA A 87 -15.64 1.48 7.99
CA ALA A 87 -15.47 2.67 8.82
C ALA A 87 -16.01 2.39 10.23
N THR A 88 -15.24 2.73 11.26
CA THR A 88 -15.53 2.36 12.65
C THR A 88 -15.83 3.55 13.54
N SER A 89 -15.23 4.71 13.28
CA SER A 89 -15.53 5.94 14.02
C SER A 89 -15.38 7.18 13.13
N GLN A 90 -16.05 8.26 13.52
CA GLN A 90 -15.84 9.61 13.01
C GLN A 90 -14.95 10.37 13.98
N GLN A 91 -14.23 11.39 13.48
CA GLN A 91 -13.40 12.23 14.33
C GLN A 91 -14.26 13.05 15.29
N ASP A 92 -13.89 13.02 16.58
CA ASP A 92 -14.46 13.88 17.63
C ASP A 92 -13.32 14.49 18.46
N GLY A 93 -13.04 15.77 18.23
CA GLY A 93 -11.89 16.46 18.81
C GLY A 93 -10.56 15.78 18.43
N MET A 94 -9.86 15.25 19.42
CA MET A 94 -8.60 14.50 19.24
C MET A 94 -8.79 13.00 19.01
N ILE A 95 -10.01 12.47 19.17
CA ILE A 95 -10.34 11.09 18.84
C ILE A 95 -10.36 10.97 17.32
N PRO A 96 -9.55 10.10 16.69
CA PRO A 96 -9.47 10.01 15.24
C PRO A 96 -10.74 9.42 14.60
N GLU A 97 -11.00 9.79 13.36
CA GLU A 97 -11.79 8.90 12.51
C GLU A 97 -11.00 7.61 12.28
N SER A 98 -11.67 6.48 12.16
CA SER A 98 -10.98 5.20 12.00
C SER A 98 -11.70 4.25 11.06
N CYS A 99 -10.94 3.32 10.48
CA CYS A 99 -11.48 2.21 9.73
C CYS A 99 -10.65 0.95 9.93
N PHE A 100 -11.26 -0.18 9.63
CA PHE A 100 -10.65 -1.48 9.62
C PHE A 100 -10.76 -2.09 8.22
N ILE A 101 -9.66 -2.66 7.72
CA ILE A 101 -9.58 -3.29 6.42
C ILE A 101 -9.19 -4.75 6.64
N MET A 102 -9.96 -5.68 6.09
CA MET A 102 -9.65 -7.10 6.01
C MET A 102 -9.51 -7.49 4.56
N GLU A 103 -8.37 -8.04 4.24
CA GLU A 103 -8.02 -8.47 2.88
C GLU A 103 -7.38 -9.85 2.93
N ALA A 104 -7.40 -10.53 1.81
CA ALA A 104 -6.57 -11.69 1.57
C ALA A 104 -5.85 -11.51 0.23
N THR A 105 -4.59 -11.90 0.19
CA THR A 105 -3.78 -11.92 -1.02
C THR A 105 -3.55 -13.36 -1.42
N THR A 106 -3.95 -13.72 -2.64
CA THR A 106 -3.79 -15.07 -3.19
C THR A 106 -2.86 -15.00 -4.39
N PRO A 107 -1.74 -15.73 -4.39
CA PRO A 107 -0.84 -15.82 -5.54
C PRO A 107 -1.56 -16.39 -6.75
N MET A 108 -1.42 -15.73 -7.90
CA MET A 108 -1.88 -16.25 -9.20
C MET A 108 -0.73 -16.81 -10.01
N TYR A 109 0.47 -16.24 -9.83
CA TYR A 109 1.67 -16.64 -10.51
C TYR A 109 2.90 -16.22 -9.70
N GLY A 110 3.96 -17.06 -9.67
CA GLY A 110 5.21 -16.82 -8.94
C GLY A 110 5.53 -17.90 -7.93
N GLU A 111 6.47 -17.63 -7.04
CA GLU A 111 6.96 -18.57 -6.03
C GLU A 111 6.23 -18.46 -4.68
N GLU A 112 5.18 -17.68 -4.58
CA GLU A 112 4.45 -17.46 -3.34
C GLU A 112 3.60 -18.67 -2.92
N PHE A 113 3.47 -18.84 -1.62
CA PHE A 113 2.89 -20.03 -1.00
C PHE A 113 1.59 -19.66 -0.26
N GLY A 114 0.47 -19.95 -0.90
CA GLY A 114 -0.83 -19.89 -0.26
C GLY A 114 -1.46 -18.50 -0.19
N THR A 115 -2.65 -18.44 0.39
CA THR A 115 -3.40 -17.20 0.58
C THR A 115 -3.02 -16.58 1.92
N GLU A 116 -2.60 -15.33 1.91
CA GLU A 116 -2.22 -14.56 3.09
C GLU A 116 -3.35 -13.67 3.56
N PRO A 117 -3.84 -13.83 4.79
CA PRO A 117 -4.76 -12.89 5.40
C PRO A 117 -4.05 -11.62 5.86
N VAL A 118 -4.65 -10.47 5.59
CA VAL A 118 -4.12 -9.15 5.93
C VAL A 118 -5.18 -8.35 6.67
N ALA A 119 -4.81 -7.79 7.82
CA ALA A 119 -5.64 -6.89 8.60
C ALA A 119 -4.95 -5.52 8.71
N THR A 120 -5.71 -4.43 8.50
CA THR A 120 -5.17 -3.08 8.64
C THR A 120 -6.12 -2.22 9.47
N ALA A 121 -5.61 -1.60 10.53
CA ALA A 121 -6.28 -0.51 11.24
C ALA A 121 -5.74 0.82 10.74
N VAL A 122 -6.64 1.77 10.44
CA VAL A 122 -6.28 3.11 9.98
C VAL A 122 -6.94 4.15 10.87
N PHE A 123 -6.18 5.17 11.22
CA PHE A 123 -6.60 6.30 12.06
C PHE A 123 -6.30 7.60 11.34
N GLY A 124 -7.26 8.51 11.28
CA GLY A 124 -7.14 9.78 10.56
C GLY A 124 -7.53 10.96 11.42
N TRP A 125 -6.77 12.04 11.31
CA TRP A 125 -7.03 13.33 11.94
C TRP A 125 -7.08 14.42 10.89
N LYS A 126 -8.09 15.26 10.99
CA LYS A 126 -8.21 16.53 10.27
C LYS A 126 -7.90 17.66 11.25
N PHE A 127 -7.05 18.57 10.85
CA PHE A 127 -6.61 19.70 11.66
C PHE A 127 -7.06 21.04 11.05
N PRO A 128 -7.06 22.14 11.83
CA PRO A 128 -7.28 23.46 11.29
C PRO A 128 -6.32 23.78 10.13
N GLY A 129 -6.82 24.41 9.06
CA GLY A 129 -6.05 24.66 7.84
C GLY A 129 -6.10 23.51 6.84
N GLU A 130 -7.04 22.58 7.03
CA GLU A 130 -7.37 21.47 6.10
C GLU A 130 -6.28 20.40 5.95
N TRP A 131 -5.16 20.49 6.69
CA TRP A 131 -4.16 19.44 6.66
C TRP A 131 -4.61 18.21 7.45
N ARG A 132 -4.06 17.07 7.08
CA ARG A 132 -4.46 15.77 7.63
C ARG A 132 -3.24 14.95 8.02
N CYS A 133 -3.44 14.09 9.02
CA CYS A 133 -2.52 13.03 9.38
C CYS A 133 -3.28 11.71 9.40
N ASP A 134 -2.82 10.74 8.61
CA ASP A 134 -3.33 9.37 8.68
C ASP A 134 -2.21 8.46 9.19
N ALA A 135 -2.51 7.61 10.17
CA ALA A 135 -1.64 6.56 10.65
C ALA A 135 -2.29 5.20 10.40
N ALA A 136 -1.50 4.21 10.03
CA ALA A 136 -2.00 2.86 9.83
C ALA A 136 -1.04 1.83 10.42
N ILE A 137 -1.59 0.70 10.83
CA ILE A 137 -0.85 -0.51 11.14
C ILE A 137 -1.46 -1.66 10.35
N ARG A 138 -0.66 -2.28 9.51
CA ARG A 138 -1.01 -3.47 8.73
C ARG A 138 -0.34 -4.67 9.38
N TYR A 139 -1.06 -5.78 9.43
CA TYR A 139 -0.54 -7.05 9.89
C TYR A 139 -0.90 -8.15 8.90
N ALA A 140 0.05 -8.99 8.56
CA ALA A 140 -0.16 -10.22 7.82
C ALA A 140 0.49 -11.39 8.53
N TYR A 141 -0.14 -12.54 8.47
CA TYR A 141 0.47 -13.81 8.83
C TYR A 141 0.83 -14.52 7.54
N ALA A 142 2.09 -14.41 7.20
CA ALA A 142 2.64 -14.78 5.91
C ALA A 142 3.36 -16.12 5.99
N GLN A 143 3.51 -16.77 4.84
CA GLN A 143 4.21 -18.04 4.72
C GLN A 143 5.31 -17.90 3.66
N ASP A 144 6.53 -18.33 4.01
CA ASP A 144 7.55 -18.66 3.06
C ASP A 144 7.55 -20.19 2.75
N ALA A 145 8.53 -20.67 1.97
CA ALA A 145 8.64 -22.08 1.61
C ALA A 145 8.72 -23.04 2.83
N THR A 146 9.14 -22.57 3.98
CA THR A 146 9.55 -23.41 5.12
C THR A 146 8.80 -23.13 6.41
N GLN A 147 8.29 -21.91 6.59
CA GLN A 147 7.71 -21.47 7.87
C GLN A 147 6.67 -20.37 7.73
N TRP A 148 5.87 -20.19 8.78
CA TRP A 148 4.99 -19.04 8.95
C TRP A 148 5.68 -17.95 9.76
N PHE A 149 5.44 -16.70 9.40
CA PHE A 149 6.00 -15.56 10.09
C PHE A 149 5.02 -14.38 10.17
N SER A 150 5.27 -13.50 11.12
CA SER A 150 4.50 -12.26 11.28
C SER A 150 5.11 -11.14 10.45
N ARG A 151 4.26 -10.35 9.79
CA ARG A 151 4.67 -9.20 9.01
C ARG A 151 3.86 -7.98 9.39
N TRP A 152 4.56 -6.90 9.75
CA TRP A 152 4.00 -5.64 10.21
C TRP A 152 4.31 -4.52 9.22
N GLY A 153 3.31 -3.69 8.93
CA GLY A 153 3.44 -2.54 8.04
C GLY A 153 2.89 -1.27 8.69
N PRO A 154 3.64 -0.62 9.59
CA PRO A 154 3.25 0.69 10.11
C PRO A 154 3.44 1.77 9.03
N SER A 155 2.54 2.77 9.01
CA SER A 155 2.70 3.96 8.20
C SER A 155 2.11 5.20 8.87
N VAL A 156 2.70 6.37 8.56
CA VAL A 156 2.17 7.68 8.92
C VAL A 156 2.33 8.60 7.71
N VAL A 157 1.23 9.23 7.29
CA VAL A 157 1.23 10.19 6.20
C VAL A 157 0.66 11.52 6.66
N ILE A 158 1.34 12.62 6.32
CA ILE A 158 0.87 13.99 6.51
C ILE A 158 0.56 14.56 5.14
N ARG A 159 -0.64 15.12 4.99
CA ARG A 159 -1.14 15.72 3.76
C ARG A 159 -1.46 17.17 3.95
N TYR A 160 -1.09 17.99 2.98
CA TYR A 160 -1.34 19.42 2.99
C TYR A 160 -1.91 19.88 1.66
N PRO A 161 -3.13 20.44 1.61
CA PRO A 161 -3.72 20.99 0.41
C PRO A 161 -3.04 22.32 0.05
N ILE A 162 -2.43 22.40 -1.13
CA ILE A 162 -1.89 23.64 -1.70
C ILE A 162 -3.03 24.46 -2.32
N THR A 163 -3.94 23.76 -3.00
CA THR A 163 -5.16 24.30 -3.59
C THR A 163 -6.29 23.28 -3.46
N GLN A 164 -7.50 23.61 -3.89
CA GLN A 164 -8.62 22.65 -3.96
C GLN A 164 -8.38 21.44 -4.87
N ARG A 165 -7.37 21.49 -5.74
CA ARG A 165 -7.04 20.45 -6.70
C ARG A 165 -5.63 19.89 -6.59
N TRP A 166 -4.83 20.45 -5.73
CA TRP A 166 -3.43 20.06 -5.58
C TRP A 166 -3.07 19.88 -4.11
N GLU A 167 -2.66 18.68 -3.78
CA GLU A 167 -2.20 18.28 -2.44
C GLU A 167 -0.77 17.77 -2.54
N ILE A 168 0.03 18.09 -1.53
CA ILE A 168 1.32 17.45 -1.27
C ILE A 168 1.22 16.57 -0.03
N HIS A 169 2.03 15.53 0.01
CA HIS A 169 2.11 14.68 1.18
C HIS A 169 3.56 14.25 1.46
N THR A 170 3.79 13.80 2.67
CA THR A 170 4.99 13.07 3.07
C THR A 170 4.58 11.88 3.91
N GLU A 171 5.21 10.74 3.67
CA GLU A 171 4.90 9.47 4.31
C GLU A 171 6.17 8.83 4.86
N TYR A 172 6.07 8.30 6.07
CA TYR A 172 6.99 7.30 6.61
C TYR A 172 6.22 5.99 6.70
N PHE A 173 6.78 4.92 6.14
CA PHE A 173 6.19 3.59 6.20
C PHE A 173 7.29 2.52 6.17
N GLY A 174 6.92 1.28 6.46
CA GLY A 174 7.89 0.20 6.37
C GLY A 174 7.27 -1.17 6.49
N THR A 175 8.09 -2.20 6.21
CA THR A 175 7.77 -3.61 6.41
C THR A 175 8.77 -4.20 7.39
N PHE A 176 8.25 -4.87 8.40
CA PHE A 176 9.01 -5.50 9.47
C PHE A 176 8.52 -6.92 9.65
N THR A 177 9.42 -7.89 9.71
CA THR A 177 9.08 -9.29 9.95
C THR A 177 9.52 -9.75 11.33
N ASP A 178 8.90 -10.81 11.81
CA ASP A 178 9.27 -11.52 13.04
C ASP A 178 8.96 -13.01 12.84
N GLY A 179 9.98 -13.84 13.03
CA GLY A 179 9.90 -15.28 12.88
C GLY A 179 10.56 -15.86 11.64
N LEU A 180 11.26 -15.04 10.84
CA LEU A 180 12.17 -15.51 9.81
C LEU A 180 13.56 -15.82 10.39
N ALA A 181 14.37 -16.61 9.67
CA ALA A 181 15.77 -16.85 10.03
C ALA A 181 16.57 -15.53 9.99
N ASP A 182 16.27 -14.68 9.02
CA ASP A 182 16.78 -13.32 8.88
C ASP A 182 15.58 -12.36 8.76
N ASP A 183 15.14 -11.82 9.89
CA ASP A 183 14.06 -10.85 9.92
C ASP A 183 14.43 -9.57 9.18
N VAL A 184 13.48 -9.05 8.40
CA VAL A 184 13.70 -7.85 7.59
C VAL A 184 13.18 -6.59 8.26
N ASN A 185 13.89 -5.49 8.04
CA ASN A 185 13.58 -4.15 8.54
C ASN A 185 13.70 -3.15 7.37
N ARG A 186 12.58 -2.85 6.69
CA ARG A 186 12.52 -2.04 5.47
C ARG A 186 11.69 -0.76 5.65
N PRO A 187 12.15 0.24 6.41
CA PRO A 187 11.50 1.54 6.48
C PRO A 187 11.84 2.39 5.26
N PHE A 188 10.86 3.25 4.87
CA PHE A 188 10.95 4.19 3.76
C PHE A 188 10.49 5.57 4.21
N PHE A 189 11.02 6.59 3.54
CA PHE A 189 10.53 7.96 3.56
C PHE A 189 10.13 8.37 2.14
N SER A 190 8.93 8.94 1.98
CA SER A 190 8.37 9.22 0.65
C SER A 190 7.58 10.52 0.63
N PRO A 191 8.08 11.58 -0.02
CA PRO A 191 7.28 12.72 -0.45
C PRO A 191 6.51 12.40 -1.73
N GLY A 192 5.36 13.07 -1.90
CA GLY A 192 4.56 12.93 -3.09
C GLY A 192 3.52 14.03 -3.25
N THR A 193 2.71 13.90 -4.29
CA THR A 193 1.69 14.88 -4.64
C THR A 193 0.50 14.22 -5.32
N HIS A 194 -0.68 14.82 -5.14
CA HIS A 194 -1.92 14.45 -5.80
C HIS A 194 -2.51 15.65 -6.53
N ILE A 195 -2.98 15.42 -7.77
CA ILE A 195 -3.56 16.45 -8.62
C ILE A 195 -4.91 15.96 -9.15
N VAL A 196 -5.98 16.66 -8.80
CA VAL A 196 -7.33 16.36 -9.27
C VAL A 196 -7.54 16.93 -10.67
N LEU A 197 -7.78 16.06 -11.65
CA LEU A 197 -8.00 16.37 -13.05
C LEU A 197 -9.49 16.32 -13.40
N GLY A 198 -10.27 17.29 -12.94
CA GLY A 198 -11.71 17.32 -13.19
C GLY A 198 -12.52 16.75 -12.03
N LYS A 199 -13.66 16.12 -12.32
CA LYS A 199 -14.60 15.66 -11.27
C LYS A 199 -14.31 14.24 -10.77
N ASN A 200 -13.75 13.41 -11.63
CA ASN A 200 -13.70 11.96 -11.41
C ASN A 200 -12.31 11.36 -11.56
N MET A 201 -11.28 12.18 -11.76
CA MET A 201 -9.94 11.69 -12.05
C MET A 201 -8.89 12.42 -11.21
N GLU A 202 -7.94 11.66 -10.69
CA GLU A 202 -6.81 12.15 -9.90
C GLU A 202 -5.53 11.44 -10.35
N ILE A 203 -4.42 12.19 -10.41
CA ILE A 203 -3.08 11.66 -10.62
C ILE A 203 -2.31 11.79 -9.32
N GLY A 204 -1.65 10.72 -8.89
CA GLY A 204 -0.69 10.67 -7.80
C GLY A 204 0.72 10.42 -8.31
N LEU A 205 1.68 11.15 -7.76
CA LEU A 205 3.11 10.92 -8.00
C LEU A 205 3.84 10.92 -6.67
N ARG A 206 4.69 9.94 -6.44
CA ARG A 206 5.59 9.91 -5.29
C ARG A 206 6.94 9.31 -5.63
N VAL A 207 7.91 9.66 -4.83
CA VAL A 207 9.24 9.06 -4.83
C VAL A 207 9.60 8.72 -3.40
N GLY A 208 10.56 7.83 -3.19
CA GLY A 208 10.98 7.52 -1.83
C GLY A 208 12.31 6.78 -1.76
N TRP A 209 12.84 6.73 -0.56
CA TRP A 209 14.14 6.16 -0.25
C TRP A 209 14.04 5.21 0.92
N GLY A 210 14.70 4.07 0.81
CA GLY A 210 14.88 3.15 1.90
C GLY A 210 15.88 3.68 2.93
N LEU A 211 15.55 3.54 4.21
CA LEU A 211 16.31 4.09 5.32
C LEU A 211 17.27 3.09 5.97
N THR A 212 17.21 1.83 5.56
CA THR A 212 18.09 0.73 6.06
C THR A 212 18.72 -0.02 4.91
N GLN A 213 19.66 -0.92 5.23
CA GLN A 213 20.32 -1.78 4.22
C GLN A 213 19.37 -2.83 3.62
N ASP A 214 18.31 -3.24 4.33
CA ASP A 214 17.34 -4.22 3.88
C ASP A 214 16.30 -3.60 2.93
N ALA A 215 16.09 -2.28 3.03
CA ALA A 215 15.18 -1.55 2.17
C ALA A 215 15.80 -1.29 0.79
N ALA A 216 14.96 -1.20 -0.26
CA ALA A 216 15.39 -0.75 -1.57
C ALA A 216 16.02 0.66 -1.50
N ASN A 217 16.95 0.97 -2.43
CA ASN A 217 17.58 2.29 -2.46
C ASN A 217 16.59 3.42 -2.69
N PHE A 218 15.75 3.23 -3.71
CA PHE A 218 14.86 4.25 -4.24
C PHE A 218 13.64 3.59 -4.86
N PHE A 219 12.53 4.29 -4.85
CA PHE A 219 11.37 3.96 -5.68
C PHE A 219 10.70 5.21 -6.22
N SER A 220 9.97 5.04 -7.32
CA SER A 220 9.04 6.03 -7.84
C SER A 220 7.72 5.34 -8.16
N ASP A 221 6.62 6.06 -7.93
CA ASP A 221 5.27 5.57 -8.14
C ASP A 221 4.46 6.66 -8.85
N ALA A 222 3.80 6.27 -9.93
CA ALA A 222 2.89 7.11 -10.69
C ALA A 222 1.55 6.42 -10.79
N GLY A 223 0.52 7.03 -10.21
CA GLY A 223 -0.81 6.47 -10.09
C GLY A 223 -1.89 7.32 -10.71
N LEU A 224 -2.98 6.67 -11.06
CA LEU A 224 -4.22 7.25 -11.57
C LEU A 224 -5.39 6.67 -10.80
N ALA A 225 -6.27 7.54 -10.31
CA ALA A 225 -7.54 7.17 -9.71
C ALA A 225 -8.70 7.69 -10.55
N ILE A 226 -9.70 6.83 -10.82
CA ILE A 226 -10.90 7.17 -11.61
C ILE A 226 -12.12 6.71 -10.84
N ARG A 227 -13.07 7.64 -10.64
CA ARG A 227 -14.36 7.38 -10.01
C ARG A 227 -15.45 7.21 -11.09
N PHE A 228 -16.29 6.20 -10.91
CA PHE A 228 -17.43 5.86 -11.74
C PHE A 228 -18.74 5.90 -10.96
#